data_3dd0e864e989101fa9d74b50224b0f18
#
_entry.id   3dd0e864e989101fa9d74b50224b0f18
#
_cell.length_a   1.000
_cell.length_b   1.000
_cell.length_c   1.000
_cell.angle_alpha   90.00
_cell.angle_beta   90.00
_cell.angle_gamma   90.00
#
_symmetry.space_group_name_H-M   'P 1'
#
loop_
_entity.id
_entity.type
_entity.pdbx_description
1 polymer ?
#
loop_
_entity_poly.entity_id
_entity_poly.type
_entity_poly.pdbx_seq_one_letter_code
_entity_poly.pdbx_strand_id
1 'polypeptide(L)'
;IEKGDFPKWKLKVQIMPEAEAKDYRFDPFDLTKVWPHADYPLIDVGVMELNRNPENYFADVEQAAFNPANVVPGIGFSPDRMLQGRLFSYGDAQRYRLGVNHYQIPVNKPKCPFHNPHRDGAMRVDGNEGSTIHYEPNSYGQWQEQKEFVEPALELQGAAFHYDHREDEDYYTQPGNLFRIMTPAQQQVLFDNTAAEVGGAERFIQERHISNCYKADPAYGEGVAKALGININDLNL
;
A
#
# COMPACT_ATOMS: atom_id res chain seq x y z
N ILE A 1 0.76 -14.31 -23.00
CA ILE A 1 -0.49 -15.05 -22.75
C ILE A 1 -0.91 -15.80 -24.01
N GLU A 2 -1.06 -15.16 -25.17
CA GLU A 2 -1.47 -15.81 -26.44
C GLU A 2 -0.53 -16.93 -26.88
N LYS A 3 0.75 -16.88 -26.54
CA LYS A 3 1.74 -17.90 -26.82
C LYS A 3 1.75 -19.06 -25.81
N GLY A 4 0.91 -19.02 -24.78
CA GLY A 4 0.89 -19.99 -23.69
C GLY A 4 1.91 -19.71 -22.57
N ASP A 5 2.65 -18.59 -22.66
CA ASP A 5 3.56 -18.15 -21.62
C ASP A 5 2.78 -17.27 -20.63
N PHE A 6 2.48 -17.83 -19.46
CA PHE A 6 1.65 -17.17 -18.45
C PHE A 6 2.52 -16.56 -17.35
N PRO A 7 2.54 -15.21 -17.20
CA PRO A 7 3.20 -14.56 -16.09
C PRO A 7 2.61 -15.03 -14.75
N LYS A 8 3.50 -15.32 -13.78
CA LYS A 8 3.12 -15.85 -12.47
C LYS A 8 3.84 -15.14 -11.34
N TRP A 9 3.11 -14.95 -10.23
CA TRP A 9 3.65 -14.44 -8.97
C TRP A 9 3.21 -15.34 -7.82
N LYS A 10 4.13 -15.57 -6.87
CA LYS A 10 3.80 -16.20 -5.60
C LYS A 10 3.25 -15.14 -4.65
N LEU A 11 2.09 -15.41 -4.06
CA LEU A 11 1.57 -14.65 -2.94
C LEU A 11 2.11 -15.24 -1.64
N LYS A 12 2.74 -14.40 -0.84
CA LYS A 12 3.26 -14.77 0.48
C LYS A 12 2.78 -13.76 1.51
N VAL A 13 2.63 -14.18 2.75
CA VAL A 13 2.26 -13.33 3.89
C VAL A 13 3.28 -13.49 5.02
N GLN A 14 3.39 -12.46 5.84
CA GLN A 14 4.04 -12.52 7.15
C GLN A 14 2.96 -12.30 8.20
N ILE A 15 3.05 -13.00 9.31
CA ILE A 15 2.08 -12.90 10.41
C ILE A 15 2.82 -12.44 11.66
N MET A 16 2.38 -11.33 12.21
CA MET A 16 2.81 -10.82 13.51
C MET A 16 1.61 -10.91 14.46
N PRO A 17 1.70 -11.64 15.58
CA PRO A 17 0.67 -11.61 16.61
C PRO A 17 0.46 -10.18 17.13
N GLU A 18 -0.79 -9.78 17.36
CA GLU A 18 -1.10 -8.43 17.83
C GLU A 18 -0.38 -8.08 19.13
N ALA A 19 -0.25 -9.03 20.03
CA ALA A 19 0.45 -8.84 21.31
C ALA A 19 1.94 -8.48 21.15
N GLU A 20 2.56 -8.82 20.03
CA GLU A 20 3.96 -8.52 19.74
C GLU A 20 4.15 -7.16 19.06
N ALA A 21 3.11 -6.62 18.45
CA ALA A 21 3.18 -5.42 17.62
C ALA A 21 3.63 -4.18 18.42
N LYS A 22 3.15 -4.05 19.66
CA LYS A 22 3.43 -2.89 20.52
C LYS A 22 4.91 -2.73 20.89
N ASP A 23 5.58 -3.84 21.13
CA ASP A 23 6.97 -3.85 21.63
C ASP A 23 7.97 -4.26 20.54
N TYR A 24 7.51 -4.37 19.29
CA TYR A 24 8.39 -4.70 18.18
C TYR A 24 9.37 -3.57 17.90
N ARG A 25 10.61 -3.90 17.56
CA ARG A 25 11.71 -2.94 17.36
C ARG A 25 11.52 -1.93 16.23
N PHE A 26 10.61 -2.20 15.30
CA PHE A 26 10.20 -1.27 14.27
C PHE A 26 8.69 -1.08 14.37
N ASP A 27 8.19 0.12 14.12
CA ASP A 27 6.75 0.34 14.05
C ASP A 27 6.15 -0.54 12.93
N PRO A 28 5.32 -1.55 13.27
CA PRO A 28 4.77 -2.47 12.28
C PRO A 28 3.74 -1.79 11.35
N PHE A 29 3.26 -0.60 11.70
CA PHE A 29 2.29 0.18 10.96
C PHE A 29 2.91 1.35 10.19
N ASP A 30 4.24 1.48 10.20
CA ASP A 30 4.96 2.42 9.36
C ASP A 30 5.24 1.80 7.99
N LEU A 31 4.59 2.31 6.95
CA LEU A 31 4.75 1.81 5.58
C LEU A 31 6.18 1.95 5.02
N THR A 32 7.03 2.75 5.65
CA THR A 32 8.46 2.89 5.26
C THR A 32 9.33 1.77 5.80
N LYS A 33 8.79 0.92 6.68
CA LYS A 33 9.50 -0.19 7.32
C LYS A 33 9.11 -1.53 6.70
N VAL A 34 9.99 -2.49 6.81
CA VAL A 34 9.74 -3.90 6.48
C VAL A 34 9.91 -4.75 7.73
N TRP A 35 9.21 -5.87 7.79
CA TRP A 35 9.43 -6.89 8.82
C TRP A 35 10.52 -7.84 8.31
N PRO A 36 11.68 -7.93 8.96
CA PRO A 36 12.73 -8.87 8.57
C PRO A 36 12.22 -10.31 8.52
N HIS A 37 12.58 -11.04 7.46
CA HIS A 37 12.15 -12.43 7.28
C HIS A 37 12.66 -13.37 8.39
N ALA A 38 13.75 -12.98 9.07
CA ALA A 38 14.27 -13.72 10.23
C ALA A 38 13.33 -13.63 11.44
N ASP A 39 12.61 -12.52 11.60
CA ASP A 39 11.67 -12.31 12.70
C ASP A 39 10.30 -12.90 12.36
N TYR A 40 9.79 -12.60 11.16
CA TYR A 40 8.51 -13.09 10.64
C TYR A 40 8.72 -13.73 9.27
N PRO A 41 8.87 -15.06 9.20
CA PRO A 41 9.12 -15.77 7.96
C PRO A 41 7.97 -15.63 6.96
N LEU A 42 8.32 -15.62 5.66
CA LEU A 42 7.33 -15.65 4.58
C LEU A 42 6.62 -16.98 4.50
N ILE A 43 5.29 -16.95 4.52
CA ILE A 43 4.40 -18.12 4.40
C ILE A 43 3.78 -18.12 3.00
N ASP A 44 3.91 -19.20 2.26
CA ASP A 44 3.32 -19.34 0.92
C ASP A 44 1.79 -19.50 1.04
N VAL A 45 1.04 -18.64 0.34
CA VAL A 45 -0.43 -18.65 0.32
C VAL A 45 -0.96 -19.18 -1.01
N GLY A 46 -0.35 -18.78 -2.14
CA GLY A 46 -0.81 -19.21 -3.45
C GLY A 46 -0.01 -18.64 -4.61
N VAL A 47 -0.50 -18.87 -5.81
CA VAL A 47 0.08 -18.37 -7.05
C VAL A 47 -0.98 -17.59 -7.82
N MET A 48 -0.65 -16.39 -8.23
CA MET A 48 -1.40 -15.61 -9.20
C MET A 48 -0.84 -15.89 -10.58
N GLU A 49 -1.70 -16.29 -11.51
CA GLU A 49 -1.34 -16.55 -12.90
C GLU A 49 -2.21 -15.71 -13.84
N LEU A 50 -1.59 -14.97 -14.74
CA LEU A 50 -2.28 -14.22 -15.78
C LEU A 50 -2.36 -15.09 -17.05
N ASN A 51 -3.46 -15.81 -17.21
CA ASN A 51 -3.65 -16.82 -18.25
C ASN A 51 -4.70 -16.45 -19.29
N ARG A 52 -5.34 -15.28 -19.20
CA ARG A 52 -6.35 -14.80 -20.13
C ARG A 52 -6.30 -13.28 -20.26
N ASN A 53 -6.30 -12.79 -21.48
CA ASN A 53 -6.50 -11.37 -21.76
C ASN A 53 -7.99 -10.99 -21.62
N PRO A 54 -8.33 -9.75 -21.24
CA PRO A 54 -9.70 -9.28 -21.27
C PRO A 54 -10.23 -9.22 -22.72
N GLU A 55 -11.53 -9.49 -22.91
CA GLU A 55 -12.18 -9.34 -24.21
C GLU A 55 -12.44 -7.88 -24.56
N ASN A 56 -12.75 -7.09 -23.55
CA ASN A 56 -12.97 -5.65 -23.67
C ASN A 56 -12.16 -4.91 -22.59
N TYR A 57 -11.05 -4.30 -23.01
CA TYR A 57 -10.15 -3.59 -22.09
C TYR A 57 -10.88 -2.50 -21.30
N PHE A 58 -11.74 -1.70 -21.94
CA PHE A 58 -12.43 -0.61 -21.26
C PHE A 58 -13.41 -1.14 -20.21
N ALA A 59 -14.24 -2.11 -20.56
CA ALA A 59 -15.25 -2.66 -19.66
C ALA A 59 -14.62 -3.47 -18.49
N ASP A 60 -13.59 -4.26 -18.79
CA ASP A 60 -13.06 -5.24 -17.85
C ASP A 60 -11.84 -4.78 -17.07
N VAL A 61 -11.15 -3.72 -17.54
CA VAL A 61 -9.92 -3.21 -16.93
C VAL A 61 -10.00 -1.74 -16.57
N GLU A 62 -10.31 -0.87 -17.56
CA GLU A 62 -10.31 0.59 -17.34
C GLU A 62 -11.32 1.04 -16.27
N GLN A 63 -12.46 0.39 -16.19
CA GLN A 63 -13.50 0.67 -15.20
C GLN A 63 -13.33 -0.09 -13.88
N ALA A 64 -12.27 -0.87 -13.71
CA ALA A 64 -11.98 -1.51 -12.43
C ALA A 64 -11.74 -0.46 -11.34
N ALA A 65 -12.41 -0.62 -10.20
CA ALA A 65 -12.43 0.34 -9.10
C ALA A 65 -11.92 -0.31 -7.81
N PHE A 66 -10.61 -0.41 -7.68
CA PHE A 66 -10.00 -0.90 -6.44
C PHE A 66 -10.21 0.11 -5.31
N ASN A 67 -10.51 -0.40 -4.12
CA ASN A 67 -10.65 0.38 -2.91
C ASN A 67 -10.16 -0.44 -1.72
N PRO A 68 -9.16 0.04 -0.93
CA PRO A 68 -8.68 -0.67 0.26
C PRO A 68 -9.75 -0.85 1.34
N ALA A 69 -10.86 -0.09 1.28
CA ALA A 69 -12.00 -0.29 2.18
C ALA A 69 -12.83 -1.54 1.84
N ASN A 70 -12.65 -2.13 0.66
CA ASN A 70 -13.36 -3.34 0.24
C ASN A 70 -12.65 -4.59 0.76
N VAL A 71 -12.94 -4.97 1.98
CA VAL A 71 -12.39 -6.15 2.66
C VAL A 71 -13.47 -7.20 2.90
N VAL A 72 -13.05 -8.43 3.14
CA VAL A 72 -13.94 -9.54 3.52
C VAL A 72 -14.02 -9.65 5.05
N PRO A 73 -15.08 -10.27 5.60
CA PRO A 73 -15.18 -10.53 7.04
C PRO A 73 -13.93 -11.21 7.58
N GLY A 74 -13.42 -10.73 8.73
CA GLY A 74 -12.18 -11.21 9.35
C GLY A 74 -10.91 -10.48 8.88
N ILE A 75 -11.00 -9.57 7.92
CA ILE A 75 -9.91 -8.64 7.55
C ILE A 75 -10.35 -7.23 7.92
N GLY A 76 -9.65 -6.61 8.86
CA GLY A 76 -9.86 -5.23 9.30
C GLY A 76 -8.79 -4.27 8.79
N PHE A 77 -8.75 -3.09 9.37
CA PHE A 77 -7.85 -2.00 8.99
C PHE A 77 -6.82 -1.76 10.09
N SER A 78 -5.55 -1.70 9.68
CA SER A 78 -4.49 -1.30 10.59
C SER A 78 -4.51 0.20 10.89
N PRO A 79 -3.87 0.66 11.98
CA PRO A 79 -3.73 2.09 12.27
C PRO A 79 -2.69 2.80 11.40
N ASP A 80 -2.13 2.14 10.39
CA ASP A 80 -1.21 2.77 9.43
C ASP A 80 -1.83 4.05 8.86
N ARG A 81 -1.11 5.17 9.00
CA ARG A 81 -1.63 6.51 8.65
C ARG A 81 -1.94 6.65 7.16
N MET A 82 -1.10 6.03 6.31
CA MET A 82 -1.33 6.06 4.87
C MET A 82 -2.55 5.23 4.51
N LEU A 83 -2.73 4.05 5.11
CA LEU A 83 -3.93 3.24 4.92
C LEU A 83 -5.18 4.02 5.33
N GLN A 84 -5.19 4.65 6.50
CA GLN A 84 -6.31 5.44 6.98
C GLN A 84 -6.69 6.56 5.99
N GLY A 85 -5.71 7.27 5.42
CA GLY A 85 -5.95 8.26 4.36
C GLY A 85 -6.49 7.62 3.07
N ARG A 86 -6.01 6.44 2.69
CA ARG A 86 -6.45 5.71 1.50
C ARG A 86 -7.88 5.19 1.60
N LEU A 87 -8.38 4.88 2.80
CA LEU A 87 -9.78 4.48 3.01
C LEU A 87 -10.77 5.55 2.53
N PHE A 88 -10.41 6.83 2.66
CA PHE A 88 -11.22 7.95 2.16
C PHE A 88 -10.98 8.24 0.68
N SER A 89 -9.72 8.35 0.26
CA SER A 89 -9.35 8.86 -1.05
C SER A 89 -9.78 7.97 -2.21
N TYR A 90 -9.71 6.65 -2.06
CA TYR A 90 -10.09 5.73 -3.14
C TYR A 90 -11.58 5.75 -3.43
N GLY A 91 -12.41 5.71 -2.39
CA GLY A 91 -13.86 5.78 -2.55
C GLY A 91 -14.31 7.10 -3.20
N ASP A 92 -13.71 8.21 -2.79
CA ASP A 92 -13.97 9.52 -3.38
C ASP A 92 -13.54 9.59 -4.85
N ALA A 93 -12.31 9.17 -5.16
CA ALA A 93 -11.80 9.13 -6.52
C ALA A 93 -12.68 8.31 -7.47
N GLN A 94 -13.18 7.15 -7.03
CA GLN A 94 -14.03 6.30 -7.86
C GLN A 94 -15.40 6.93 -8.12
N ARG A 95 -15.96 7.69 -7.18
CA ARG A 95 -17.20 8.44 -7.40
C ARG A 95 -17.06 9.48 -8.51
N TYR A 96 -15.93 10.17 -8.57
CA TYR A 96 -15.62 11.13 -9.64
C TYR A 96 -15.30 10.46 -10.95
N ARG A 97 -14.50 9.40 -10.93
CA ARG A 97 -14.04 8.73 -12.14
C ARG A 97 -15.14 7.93 -12.83
N LEU A 98 -15.97 7.23 -12.07
CA LEU A 98 -16.94 6.25 -12.58
C LEU A 98 -18.40 6.53 -12.20
N GLY A 99 -18.64 7.30 -11.15
CA GLY A 99 -19.97 7.62 -10.63
C GLY A 99 -20.31 6.93 -9.33
N VAL A 100 -21.42 7.37 -8.70
CA VAL A 100 -21.80 6.91 -7.35
C VAL A 100 -22.10 5.41 -7.27
N ASN A 101 -22.56 4.80 -8.33
CA ASN A 101 -22.87 3.37 -8.41
C ASN A 101 -21.77 2.54 -9.10
N HIS A 102 -20.50 2.97 -9.04
CA HIS A 102 -19.38 2.29 -9.69
C HIS A 102 -19.21 0.82 -9.27
N TYR A 103 -19.62 0.45 -8.07
CA TYR A 103 -19.60 -0.94 -7.60
C TYR A 103 -20.67 -1.83 -8.25
N GLN A 104 -21.63 -1.26 -9.01
CA GLN A 104 -22.60 -2.01 -9.83
C GLN A 104 -22.07 -2.38 -11.22
N ILE A 105 -20.98 -1.74 -11.67
CA ILE A 105 -20.33 -2.08 -12.92
C ILE A 105 -19.87 -3.56 -12.86
N PRO A 106 -20.11 -4.38 -13.89
CA PRO A 106 -19.86 -5.82 -13.83
C PRO A 106 -18.46 -6.24 -13.37
N VAL A 107 -17.41 -5.47 -13.72
CA VAL A 107 -16.03 -5.74 -13.28
C VAL A 107 -15.85 -5.50 -11.77
N ASN A 108 -16.65 -4.65 -11.16
CA ASN A 108 -16.56 -4.29 -9.73
C ASN A 108 -17.59 -5.02 -8.87
N LYS A 109 -18.68 -5.49 -9.47
CA LYS A 109 -19.76 -6.12 -8.74
C LYS A 109 -19.33 -7.46 -8.13
N PRO A 110 -19.65 -7.74 -6.86
CA PRO A 110 -19.45 -9.05 -6.27
C PRO A 110 -20.14 -10.15 -7.09
N LYS A 111 -19.44 -11.26 -7.32
CA LYS A 111 -19.98 -12.40 -8.06
C LYS A 111 -20.85 -13.32 -7.20
N CYS A 112 -20.68 -13.26 -5.87
CA CYS A 112 -21.51 -13.98 -4.91
C CYS A 112 -22.71 -13.11 -4.49
N PRO A 113 -23.78 -13.70 -3.93
CA PRO A 113 -24.86 -12.95 -3.32
C PRO A 113 -24.33 -12.13 -2.13
N PHE A 114 -24.07 -10.86 -2.38
CA PHE A 114 -23.63 -9.90 -1.36
C PHE A 114 -24.71 -8.83 -1.19
N HIS A 115 -25.21 -8.71 0.01
CA HIS A 115 -26.21 -7.72 0.36
C HIS A 115 -25.57 -6.53 1.06
N ASN A 116 -26.00 -5.32 0.70
CA ASN A 116 -25.54 -4.09 1.31
C ASN A 116 -26.68 -3.08 1.39
N PRO A 117 -26.57 -2.06 2.27
CA PRO A 117 -27.63 -1.04 2.44
C PRO A 117 -27.60 0.06 1.37
N HIS A 118 -26.72 -0.02 0.37
CA HIS A 118 -26.68 1.00 -0.68
C HIS A 118 -27.92 0.94 -1.56
N ARG A 119 -28.61 2.07 -1.69
CA ARG A 119 -29.85 2.24 -2.45
C ARG A 119 -29.77 3.51 -3.24
N ASP A 120 -30.58 3.58 -4.29
CA ASP A 120 -30.75 4.76 -5.13
C ASP A 120 -29.44 5.29 -5.76
N GLY A 121 -29.43 6.55 -6.15
CA GLY A 121 -28.30 7.21 -6.78
C GLY A 121 -28.26 7.11 -8.30
N ALA A 122 -27.48 7.96 -8.91
CA ALA A 122 -27.38 8.07 -10.37
C ALA A 122 -26.99 6.73 -11.01
N MET A 123 -27.60 6.44 -12.17
CA MET A 123 -27.37 5.23 -12.97
C MET A 123 -27.73 3.89 -12.26
N ARG A 124 -28.51 3.93 -11.21
CA ARG A 124 -29.03 2.72 -10.59
C ARG A 124 -30.14 2.09 -11.44
N VAL A 125 -30.00 0.82 -11.80
CA VAL A 125 -30.92 0.12 -12.72
C VAL A 125 -31.30 -1.28 -12.26
N ASP A 126 -30.85 -1.70 -11.07
CA ASP A 126 -31.00 -3.07 -10.55
C ASP A 126 -32.20 -3.26 -9.58
N GLY A 127 -33.12 -2.27 -9.52
CA GLY A 127 -34.30 -2.34 -8.65
C GLY A 127 -33.98 -2.28 -7.15
N ASN A 128 -32.83 -1.74 -6.76
CA ASN A 128 -32.37 -1.62 -5.37
C ASN A 128 -32.36 -2.97 -4.61
N GLU A 129 -32.09 -4.08 -5.32
CA GLU A 129 -32.09 -5.42 -4.74
C GLU A 129 -33.41 -5.77 -4.01
N GLY A 130 -34.52 -5.18 -4.45
CA GLY A 130 -35.84 -5.41 -3.90
C GLY A 130 -36.12 -4.79 -2.54
N SER A 131 -35.27 -3.89 -2.06
CA SER A 131 -35.44 -3.23 -0.74
C SER A 131 -35.26 -1.73 -0.82
N THR A 132 -35.99 -1.02 0.02
CA THR A 132 -35.87 0.43 0.24
C THR A 132 -35.12 0.77 1.52
N ILE A 133 -34.74 -0.23 2.32
CA ILE A 133 -34.02 -0.02 3.58
C ILE A 133 -32.54 0.27 3.25
N HIS A 134 -32.02 1.39 3.72
CA HIS A 134 -30.67 1.89 3.41
C HIS A 134 -29.90 2.43 4.62
N TYR A 135 -30.33 2.03 5.84
CA TYR A 135 -29.70 2.46 7.10
C TYR A 135 -29.70 1.32 8.12
N GLU A 136 -28.78 1.39 9.06
CA GLU A 136 -28.70 0.52 10.24
C GLU A 136 -28.29 1.34 11.49
N PRO A 137 -28.70 0.92 12.68
CA PRO A 137 -29.70 -0.12 12.93
C PRO A 137 -31.09 0.30 12.44
N ASN A 138 -31.93 -0.68 12.13
CA ASN A 138 -33.30 -0.43 11.71
C ASN A 138 -34.30 -1.38 12.42
N SER A 139 -35.60 -1.04 12.38
CA SER A 139 -36.66 -1.82 13.05
C SER A 139 -36.98 -3.16 12.37
N TYR A 140 -36.42 -3.41 11.20
CA TYR A 140 -36.69 -4.63 10.42
C TYR A 140 -35.65 -5.72 10.66
N GLY A 141 -34.58 -5.46 11.43
CA GLY A 141 -33.51 -6.41 11.71
C GLY A 141 -32.67 -6.78 10.49
N GLN A 142 -32.66 -5.94 9.45
CA GLN A 142 -31.82 -6.10 8.26
C GLN A 142 -30.57 -5.25 8.39
N TRP A 143 -29.48 -5.69 7.71
CA TRP A 143 -28.20 -4.96 7.71
C TRP A 143 -27.67 -4.75 9.13
N GLN A 144 -27.23 -5.83 9.77
CA GLN A 144 -26.65 -5.80 11.11
C GLN A 144 -25.13 -5.92 11.01
N GLU A 145 -24.45 -5.18 11.90
CA GLU A 145 -23.01 -5.33 12.10
C GLU A 145 -22.66 -6.77 12.53
N GLN A 146 -21.60 -7.32 11.97
CA GLN A 146 -21.09 -8.64 12.34
C GLN A 146 -20.16 -8.50 13.54
N LYS A 147 -20.71 -8.65 14.75
CA LYS A 147 -20.01 -8.41 16.02
C LYS A 147 -18.77 -9.28 16.23
N GLU A 148 -18.72 -10.44 15.60
CA GLU A 148 -17.56 -11.36 15.63
C GLU A 148 -16.34 -10.83 14.88
N PHE A 149 -16.50 -9.80 14.06
CA PHE A 149 -15.42 -9.18 13.29
C PHE A 149 -15.14 -7.72 13.67
N VAL A 150 -15.51 -7.33 14.88
CA VAL A 150 -15.23 -5.99 15.40
C VAL A 150 -13.71 -5.81 15.51
N GLU A 151 -13.23 -4.68 15.02
CA GLU A 151 -11.81 -4.33 15.13
C GLU A 151 -11.39 -4.06 16.57
N PRO A 152 -10.14 -4.38 16.95
CA PRO A 152 -9.59 -4.01 18.24
C PRO A 152 -9.66 -2.49 18.46
N ALA A 153 -9.92 -2.09 19.70
CA ALA A 153 -9.91 -0.67 20.03
C ALA A 153 -8.51 -0.07 19.88
N LEU A 154 -8.41 1.04 19.17
CA LEU A 154 -7.17 1.80 19.06
C LEU A 154 -7.08 2.80 20.22
N GLU A 155 -6.19 2.55 21.17
CA GLU A 155 -5.92 3.48 22.26
C GLU A 155 -5.04 4.64 21.78
N LEU A 156 -5.60 5.85 21.74
CA LEU A 156 -4.91 7.07 21.33
C LEU A 156 -4.57 7.93 22.56
N GLN A 157 -3.34 8.45 22.60
CA GLN A 157 -2.89 9.41 23.60
C GLN A 157 -2.16 10.56 22.91
N GLY A 158 -2.31 11.79 23.43
CA GLY A 158 -1.63 12.96 22.94
C GLY A 158 -2.52 13.97 22.24
N ALA A 159 -1.91 15.02 21.68
CA ALA A 159 -2.61 16.08 20.96
C ALA A 159 -2.87 15.68 19.51
N ALA A 160 -4.08 15.95 19.01
CA ALA A 160 -4.41 15.80 17.61
C ALA A 160 -4.06 17.10 16.87
N PHE A 161 -2.90 17.12 16.21
CA PHE A 161 -2.44 18.26 15.40
C PHE A 161 -1.59 17.76 14.23
N HIS A 162 -1.02 18.67 13.46
CA HIS A 162 -0.08 18.31 12.39
C HIS A 162 1.14 17.58 12.99
N TYR A 163 1.36 16.36 12.54
CA TYR A 163 2.45 15.50 13.00
C TYR A 163 3.70 15.70 12.14
N ASP A 164 4.84 15.98 12.77
CA ASP A 164 6.14 15.97 12.07
C ASP A 164 6.79 14.59 12.22
N HIS A 165 6.68 13.78 11.17
CA HIS A 165 7.22 12.43 11.13
C HIS A 165 8.75 12.35 11.18
N ARG A 166 9.45 13.50 11.03
CA ARG A 166 10.92 13.54 11.03
C ARG A 166 11.53 13.54 12.42
N GLU A 167 10.74 13.75 13.47
CA GLU A 167 11.25 13.85 14.84
C GLU A 167 11.49 12.49 15.51
N ASP A 168 10.67 11.49 15.19
CA ASP A 168 10.56 10.24 15.97
C ASP A 168 11.02 8.99 15.23
N GLU A 169 11.40 9.07 13.94
CA GLU A 169 11.54 7.89 13.11
C GLU A 169 12.91 7.78 12.43
N ASP A 170 13.46 6.58 12.49
CA ASP A 170 14.69 6.21 11.80
C ASP A 170 14.40 5.78 10.36
N TYR A 171 14.79 6.63 9.40
CA TYR A 171 14.67 6.35 7.96
C TYR A 171 15.92 5.76 7.32
N TYR A 172 16.99 5.55 8.07
CA TYR A 172 18.31 5.22 7.55
C TYR A 172 18.77 3.82 7.88
N THR A 173 18.40 3.29 9.03
CA THR A 173 18.87 1.97 9.50
C THR A 173 18.51 0.84 8.54
N GLN A 174 17.26 0.72 8.12
CA GLN A 174 16.83 -0.36 7.24
C GLN A 174 17.41 -0.27 5.82
N PRO A 175 17.43 0.90 5.15
CA PRO A 175 18.14 1.05 3.87
C PRO A 175 19.63 0.71 3.97
N GLY A 176 20.31 1.15 5.02
CA GLY A 176 21.71 0.80 5.27
C GLY A 176 21.91 -0.71 5.49
N ASN A 177 21.03 -1.36 6.22
CA ASN A 177 21.06 -2.82 6.41
C ASN A 177 20.92 -3.56 5.08
N LEU A 178 20.00 -3.12 4.22
CA LEU A 178 19.82 -3.70 2.90
C LEU A 178 21.08 -3.49 2.03
N PHE A 179 21.61 -2.26 2.00
CA PHE A 179 22.81 -1.94 1.24
C PHE A 179 24.01 -2.83 1.62
N ARG A 180 24.22 -3.06 2.91
CA ARG A 180 25.34 -3.88 3.41
C ARG A 180 25.26 -5.36 3.03
N ILE A 181 24.08 -5.90 2.78
CA ILE A 181 23.93 -7.30 2.32
C ILE A 181 23.93 -7.45 0.79
N MET A 182 23.93 -6.36 0.04
CA MET A 182 24.06 -6.40 -1.41
C MET A 182 25.45 -6.84 -1.84
N THR A 183 25.52 -7.61 -2.92
CA THR A 183 26.81 -7.91 -3.58
C THR A 183 27.38 -6.64 -4.22
N PRO A 184 28.71 -6.55 -4.45
CA PRO A 184 29.30 -5.39 -5.12
C PRO A 184 28.67 -5.06 -6.48
N ALA A 185 28.26 -6.09 -7.24
CA ALA A 185 27.56 -5.89 -8.50
C ALA A 185 26.18 -5.26 -8.32
N GLN A 186 25.44 -5.66 -7.30
CA GLN A 186 24.13 -5.05 -6.97
C GLN A 186 24.29 -3.61 -6.47
N GLN A 187 25.31 -3.33 -5.65
CA GLN A 187 25.64 -1.98 -5.21
C GLN A 187 25.97 -1.07 -6.40
N GLN A 188 26.75 -1.56 -7.38
CA GLN A 188 27.06 -0.78 -8.57
C GLN A 188 25.81 -0.46 -9.39
N VAL A 189 24.92 -1.44 -9.59
CA VAL A 189 23.62 -1.21 -10.27
C VAL A 189 22.77 -0.18 -9.51
N LEU A 190 22.78 -0.23 -8.18
CA LEU A 190 22.08 0.76 -7.36
C LEU A 190 22.64 2.17 -7.58
N PHE A 191 23.95 2.33 -7.60
CA PHE A 191 24.60 3.63 -7.84
C PHE A 191 24.27 4.18 -9.23
N ASP A 192 24.36 3.34 -10.26
CA ASP A 192 24.13 3.73 -11.65
C ASP A 192 22.67 4.12 -11.87
N ASN A 193 21.72 3.33 -11.34
CA ASN A 193 20.30 3.64 -11.43
C ASN A 193 19.94 4.92 -10.68
N THR A 194 20.46 5.10 -9.46
CA THR A 194 20.25 6.32 -8.68
C THR A 194 20.79 7.54 -9.43
N ALA A 195 22.00 7.45 -9.98
CA ALA A 195 22.59 8.54 -10.75
C ALA A 195 21.78 8.86 -12.02
N ALA A 196 21.26 7.86 -12.71
CA ALA A 196 20.41 8.05 -13.88
C ALA A 196 19.12 8.81 -13.56
N GLU A 197 18.47 8.47 -12.44
CA GLU A 197 17.21 9.09 -12.03
C GLU A 197 17.39 10.52 -11.48
N VAL A 198 18.45 10.76 -10.70
CA VAL A 198 18.69 12.06 -10.03
C VAL A 198 19.58 12.99 -10.85
N GLY A 199 20.32 12.46 -11.83
CA GLY A 199 21.35 13.19 -12.56
C GLY A 199 20.84 14.40 -13.36
N GLY A 200 19.55 14.40 -13.75
CA GLY A 200 18.89 15.54 -14.41
C GLY A 200 18.40 16.65 -13.47
N ALA A 201 18.48 16.46 -12.16
CA ALA A 201 18.05 17.45 -11.18
C ALA A 201 19.12 18.50 -10.92
N GLU A 202 18.71 19.66 -10.34
CA GLU A 202 19.62 20.71 -9.91
C GLU A 202 20.65 20.17 -8.90
N ARG A 203 21.87 20.71 -8.93
CA ARG A 203 23.00 20.29 -8.11
C ARG A 203 22.65 20.17 -6.63
N PHE A 204 21.99 21.14 -6.05
CA PHE A 204 21.61 21.14 -4.63
C PHE A 204 20.62 20.03 -4.27
N ILE A 205 19.82 19.53 -5.23
CA ILE A 205 18.92 18.39 -5.05
C ILE A 205 19.74 17.10 -5.04
N GLN A 206 20.68 16.95 -5.97
CA GLN A 206 21.60 15.82 -6.01
C GLN A 206 22.39 15.70 -4.69
N GLU A 207 22.90 16.82 -4.17
CA GLU A 207 23.65 16.87 -2.91
C GLU A 207 22.81 16.42 -1.70
N ARG A 208 21.56 16.89 -1.60
CA ARG A 208 20.63 16.42 -0.56
C ARG A 208 20.34 14.93 -0.65
N HIS A 209 20.20 14.41 -1.87
CA HIS A 209 19.97 12.98 -2.07
C HIS A 209 21.19 12.16 -1.66
N ILE A 210 22.41 12.59 -2.05
CA ILE A 210 23.66 11.96 -1.62
C ILE A 210 23.77 11.97 -0.09
N SER A 211 23.42 13.07 0.57
CA SER A 211 23.42 13.16 2.04
C SER A 211 22.47 12.14 2.68
N ASN A 212 21.30 11.91 2.12
CA ASN A 212 20.39 10.87 2.61
C ASN A 212 20.95 9.46 2.41
N CYS A 213 21.57 9.19 1.26
CA CYS A 213 22.24 7.91 1.01
C CYS A 213 23.42 7.69 1.99
N TYR A 214 24.19 8.74 2.25
CA TYR A 214 25.33 8.70 3.16
C TYR A 214 24.92 8.43 4.62
N LYS A 215 23.79 9.01 5.06
CA LYS A 215 23.21 8.74 6.40
C LYS A 215 22.77 7.28 6.55
N ALA A 216 22.34 6.65 5.46
CA ALA A 216 22.00 5.22 5.49
C ALA A 216 23.25 4.35 5.58
N ASP A 217 24.26 4.64 4.75
CA ASP A 217 25.58 4.04 4.80
C ASP A 217 26.59 4.94 4.06
N PRO A 218 27.74 5.27 4.66
CA PRO A 218 28.74 6.13 3.99
C PRO A 218 29.14 5.63 2.60
N ALA A 219 29.37 4.33 2.42
CA ALA A 219 29.73 3.76 1.12
C ALA A 219 28.59 3.87 0.08
N TYR A 220 27.34 3.89 0.52
CA TYR A 220 26.20 4.15 -0.36
C TYR A 220 26.23 5.60 -0.88
N GLY A 221 26.41 6.58 -0.01
CA GLY A 221 26.53 7.99 -0.39
C GLY A 221 27.72 8.24 -1.31
N GLU A 222 28.90 7.69 -0.98
CA GLU A 222 30.13 7.79 -1.79
C GLU A 222 29.95 7.20 -3.20
N GLY A 223 29.30 6.02 -3.28
CA GLY A 223 29.02 5.36 -4.55
C GLY A 223 28.10 6.17 -5.46
N VAL A 224 27.04 6.75 -4.91
CA VAL A 224 26.11 7.62 -5.66
C VAL A 224 26.81 8.92 -6.08
N ALA A 225 27.58 9.56 -5.19
CA ALA A 225 28.34 10.77 -5.50
C ALA A 225 29.30 10.52 -6.67
N LYS A 226 30.06 9.40 -6.62
CA LYS A 226 30.96 8.99 -7.69
C LYS A 226 30.24 8.76 -9.02
N ALA A 227 29.09 8.09 -9.00
CA ALA A 227 28.30 7.84 -10.20
C ALA A 227 27.74 9.13 -10.83
N LEU A 228 27.46 10.15 -10.01
CA LEU A 228 27.07 11.49 -10.45
C LEU A 228 28.25 12.39 -10.84
N GLY A 229 29.50 11.93 -10.69
CA GLY A 229 30.70 12.76 -10.92
C GLY A 229 30.90 13.86 -9.87
N ILE A 230 30.38 13.65 -8.66
CA ILE A 230 30.42 14.61 -7.54
C ILE A 230 31.50 14.18 -6.55
N ASN A 231 32.37 15.10 -6.17
CA ASN A 231 33.36 14.84 -5.13
C ASN A 231 32.67 14.90 -3.76
N ILE A 232 32.71 13.80 -3.03
CA ILE A 232 32.04 13.70 -1.71
C ILE A 232 32.60 14.69 -0.68
N ASN A 233 33.89 15.06 -0.82
CA ASN A 233 34.53 16.00 0.10
C ASN A 233 34.04 17.46 -0.06
N ASP A 234 33.36 17.76 -1.15
CA ASP A 234 32.79 19.08 -1.41
C ASP A 234 31.39 19.23 -0.76
N LEU A 235 30.88 18.18 -0.12
CA LEU A 235 29.53 18.13 0.47
C LEU A 235 29.59 18.30 1.98
N ASN A 236 28.59 19.02 2.51
CA ASN A 236 28.31 19.08 3.95
C ASN A 236 27.38 17.92 4.33
N LEU A 237 27.96 16.78 4.72
CA LEU A 237 27.25 15.54 5.03
C LEU A 237 26.92 15.40 6.51
#